data_ae51722394e92d051cc5045def6b34a4
#
_entry.id   ae51722394e92d051cc5045def6b34a4
#
_cell.length_a   1.000
_cell.length_b   1.000
_cell.length_c   1.000
_cell.angle_alpha   90.00
_cell.angle_beta   90.00
_cell.angle_gamma   90.00
#
_symmetry.space_group_name_H-M   'P 1'
#
loop_
_entity.id
_entity.type
_entity.pdbx_description
1 polymer ?
#
loop_
_entity_poly.entity_id
_entity_poly.type
_entity_poly.pdbx_seq_one_letter_code
_entity_poly.pdbx_strand_id
1 'polypeptide(L)'
;VYVYEHRKDGEHVGVILNKPSEFRCTSLGALKGVDFAPALEDHVIHKGGPVSDTSILLLHTSEWTSTNTMTATEEVCMTSDALMLEKLAMGNEPNGWRMFAGMSVWQRGQLEDEIAKGGWLVAEPSNHSIFDYATEEQYVKAIDLAASKTFANYL
;
A
#
# COMPACT_ATOMS: atom_id res chain seq x y z
N VAL A 1 4.59 7.42 0.82
CA VAL A 1 3.99 6.72 -0.34
C VAL A 1 4.85 5.54 -0.72
N TYR A 2 4.21 4.42 -0.98
CA TYR A 2 4.85 3.23 -1.56
C TYR A 2 4.48 3.12 -3.04
N VAL A 3 5.47 3.22 -3.92
CA VAL A 3 5.28 3.06 -5.37
C VAL A 3 5.39 1.58 -5.70
N TYR A 4 4.29 0.96 -6.09
CA TYR A 4 4.22 -0.48 -6.32
C TYR A 4 4.25 -0.88 -7.79
N GLU A 5 4.04 0.06 -8.70
CA GLU A 5 3.98 -0.21 -10.14
C GLU A 5 4.69 0.87 -10.95
N HIS A 6 5.56 0.44 -11.85
CA HIS A 6 6.18 1.26 -12.89
C HIS A 6 5.68 0.76 -14.24
N ARG A 7 4.81 1.52 -14.88
CA ARG A 7 4.17 1.13 -16.13
C ARG A 7 5.08 1.35 -17.33
N LYS A 8 4.85 0.57 -18.38
CA LYS A 8 5.64 0.65 -19.63
C LYS A 8 5.53 2.01 -20.33
N ASP A 9 4.43 2.72 -20.15
CA ASP A 9 4.22 4.08 -20.68
C ASP A 9 4.94 5.17 -19.88
N GLY A 10 5.59 4.82 -18.77
CA GLY A 10 6.32 5.73 -17.88
C GLY A 10 5.51 6.27 -16.73
N GLU A 11 4.25 5.89 -16.58
CA GLU A 11 3.46 6.21 -15.39
C GLU A 11 3.94 5.41 -14.18
N HIS A 12 3.79 5.99 -13.00
CA HIS A 12 4.02 5.34 -11.72
C HIS A 12 2.75 5.32 -10.89
N VAL A 13 2.52 4.21 -10.19
CA VAL A 13 1.35 4.06 -9.32
C VAL A 13 1.79 3.70 -7.91
N GLY A 14 1.21 4.36 -6.93
CA GLY A 14 1.54 4.13 -5.53
C GLY A 14 0.36 4.34 -4.61
N VAL A 15 0.56 4.02 -3.33
CA VAL A 15 -0.42 4.22 -2.27
C VAL A 15 0.20 4.98 -1.09
N ILE A 16 -0.58 5.88 -0.52
CA ILE A 16 -0.21 6.58 0.71
C ILE A 16 -0.38 5.59 1.87
N LEU A 17 0.71 5.24 2.53
CA LEU A 17 0.70 4.19 3.57
C LEU A 17 0.04 4.62 4.88
N ASN A 18 0.08 5.91 5.20
CA ASN A 18 -0.22 6.43 6.54
C ASN A 18 -1.41 7.39 6.58
N LYS A 19 -2.41 7.17 5.75
CA LYS A 19 -3.62 8.00 5.74
C LYS A 19 -4.87 7.13 6.02
N PRO A 20 -5.15 6.80 7.30
CA PRO A 20 -6.32 6.01 7.64
C PRO A 20 -7.60 6.76 7.33
N SER A 21 -8.63 6.03 6.92
CA SER A 21 -9.99 6.55 6.81
C SER A 21 -10.77 6.22 8.09
N GLU A 22 -11.97 6.71 8.18
CA GLU A 22 -12.93 6.34 9.23
C GLU A 22 -13.63 4.99 8.97
N PHE A 23 -13.38 4.38 7.80
CA PHE A 23 -13.96 3.09 7.43
C PHE A 23 -13.06 1.93 7.83
N ARG A 24 -13.70 0.89 8.39
CA ARG A 24 -13.03 -0.38 8.70
C ARG A 24 -13.25 -1.38 7.58
N CYS A 25 -12.40 -2.39 7.50
CA CYS A 25 -12.55 -3.46 6.50
C CYS A 25 -13.90 -4.16 6.62
N THR A 26 -14.42 -4.32 7.83
CA THR A 26 -15.76 -4.90 8.09
C THR A 26 -16.90 -4.06 7.50
N SER A 27 -16.70 -2.77 7.28
CA SER A 27 -17.70 -1.91 6.61
C SER A 27 -17.94 -2.31 5.16
N LEU A 28 -16.96 -2.95 4.50
CA LEU A 28 -17.11 -3.50 3.16
C LEU A 28 -18.09 -4.67 3.11
N GLY A 29 -18.24 -5.39 4.21
CA GLY A 29 -19.17 -6.51 4.31
C GLY A 29 -20.59 -6.09 3.98
N ALA A 30 -21.05 -4.98 4.53
CA ALA A 30 -22.37 -4.44 4.26
C ALA A 30 -22.56 -4.01 2.80
N LEU A 31 -21.50 -3.51 2.16
CA LEU A 31 -21.54 -3.04 0.76
C LEU A 31 -21.39 -4.16 -0.25
N LYS A 32 -20.65 -5.20 0.09
CA LYS A 32 -20.28 -6.31 -0.82
C LYS A 32 -20.99 -7.62 -0.50
N GLY A 33 -21.82 -7.67 0.55
CA GLY A 33 -22.52 -8.89 0.96
C GLY A 33 -21.60 -9.97 1.53
N VAL A 34 -20.51 -9.59 2.18
CA VAL A 34 -19.52 -10.49 2.75
C VAL A 34 -19.44 -10.29 4.26
N ASP A 35 -19.53 -11.37 5.04
CA ASP A 35 -19.36 -11.33 6.49
C ASP A 35 -17.89 -11.50 6.88
N PHE A 36 -17.27 -10.44 7.36
CA PHE A 36 -15.88 -10.47 7.80
C PHE A 36 -15.74 -11.10 9.18
N ALA A 37 -14.67 -11.89 9.35
CA ALA A 37 -14.34 -12.47 10.65
C ALA A 37 -14.09 -11.35 11.69
N PRO A 38 -14.56 -11.52 12.95
CA PRO A 38 -14.39 -10.50 13.99
C PRO A 38 -12.93 -10.08 14.24
N ALA A 39 -11.97 -10.96 13.95
CA ALA A 39 -10.55 -10.65 14.07
C ALA A 39 -10.08 -9.51 13.16
N LEU A 40 -10.83 -9.20 12.10
CA LEU A 40 -10.53 -8.13 11.15
C LEU A 40 -11.20 -6.79 11.49
N GLU A 41 -11.95 -6.74 12.58
CA GLU A 41 -12.72 -5.56 12.98
C GLU A 41 -11.86 -4.32 13.21
N ASP A 42 -10.63 -4.49 13.68
CA ASP A 42 -9.71 -3.39 13.96
C ASP A 42 -8.93 -2.88 12.74
N HIS A 43 -9.02 -3.58 11.60
CA HIS A 43 -8.35 -3.16 10.38
C HIS A 43 -9.11 -2.03 9.69
N VAL A 44 -8.43 -0.89 9.51
CA VAL A 44 -8.99 0.26 8.80
C VAL A 44 -8.62 0.24 7.31
N ILE A 45 -9.46 0.88 6.50
CA ILE A 45 -9.15 1.14 5.10
C ILE A 45 -8.38 2.45 5.04
N HIS A 46 -7.21 2.45 4.40
CA HIS A 46 -6.40 3.65 4.19
C HIS A 46 -6.78 4.35 2.88
N LYS A 47 -6.63 5.66 2.84
CA LYS A 47 -6.79 6.45 1.61
C LYS A 47 -5.48 6.39 0.82
N GLY A 48 -5.44 5.56 -0.21
CA GLY A 48 -4.23 5.34 -1.00
C GLY A 48 -3.89 6.48 -1.96
N GLY A 49 -4.88 7.28 -2.34
CA GLY A 49 -4.71 8.43 -3.23
C GLY A 49 -6.03 8.85 -3.87
N PRO A 50 -5.99 9.91 -4.70
CA PRO A 50 -7.19 10.53 -5.26
C PRO A 50 -7.74 9.83 -6.51
N VAL A 51 -6.98 8.89 -7.10
CA VAL A 51 -7.38 8.20 -8.32
C VAL A 51 -8.15 6.94 -7.97
N SER A 52 -9.29 6.72 -8.63
CA SER A 52 -10.16 5.54 -8.43
C SER A 52 -10.46 5.28 -6.95
N ASP A 53 -10.94 6.28 -6.24
CA ASP A 53 -11.14 6.29 -4.79
C ASP A 53 -12.15 5.27 -4.27
N THR A 54 -12.93 4.65 -5.16
CA THR A 54 -13.83 3.54 -4.85
C THR A 54 -13.21 2.15 -5.08
N SER A 55 -12.03 2.09 -5.67
CA SER A 55 -11.31 0.83 -5.90
C SER A 55 -10.61 0.37 -4.63
N ILE A 56 -10.84 -0.88 -4.25
CA ILE A 56 -10.21 -1.50 -3.09
C ILE A 56 -8.97 -2.27 -3.51
N LEU A 57 -7.86 -1.96 -2.84
CA LEU A 57 -6.54 -2.52 -3.11
C LEU A 57 -5.99 -3.14 -1.83
N LEU A 58 -5.35 -4.29 -1.96
CA LEU A 58 -4.64 -4.94 -0.86
C LEU A 58 -3.15 -5.00 -1.18
N LEU A 59 -2.35 -4.27 -0.42
CA LEU A 59 -0.90 -4.41 -0.41
C LEU A 59 -0.56 -5.49 0.59
N HIS A 60 0.23 -6.51 0.19
CA HIS A 60 0.45 -7.67 1.04
C HIS A 60 1.78 -8.39 0.76
N THR A 61 2.15 -9.25 1.68
CA THR A 61 3.31 -10.14 1.56
C THR A 61 3.05 -11.24 0.52
N SER A 62 4.13 -11.67 -0.16
CA SER A 62 4.06 -12.44 -1.41
C SER A 62 3.67 -13.91 -1.26
N GLU A 63 3.58 -14.44 -0.04
CA GLU A 63 3.15 -15.84 0.21
C GLU A 63 1.66 -16.08 -0.06
N TRP A 64 0.90 -15.02 -0.28
CA TRP A 64 -0.54 -15.05 -0.51
C TRP A 64 -0.89 -14.49 -1.88
N THR A 65 -1.89 -15.06 -2.54
CA THR A 65 -2.33 -14.63 -3.87
C THR A 65 -3.86 -14.71 -4.01
N SER A 66 -4.38 -13.99 -4.98
CA SER A 66 -5.76 -14.06 -5.43
C SER A 66 -5.82 -14.01 -6.97
N THR A 67 -6.97 -13.82 -7.53
CA THR A 67 -7.18 -13.89 -9.00
C THR A 67 -6.41 -12.80 -9.74
N ASN A 68 -6.38 -11.59 -9.19
CA ASN A 68 -5.69 -10.43 -9.80
C ASN A 68 -4.60 -9.92 -8.88
N THR A 69 -3.55 -10.71 -8.71
CA THR A 69 -2.37 -10.36 -7.91
C THR A 69 -1.23 -9.93 -8.82
N MET A 70 -0.70 -8.75 -8.55
CA MET A 70 0.45 -8.18 -9.23
C MET A 70 1.67 -8.17 -8.30
N THR A 71 2.81 -8.60 -8.79
CA THR A 71 4.08 -8.56 -8.06
C THR A 71 4.70 -7.17 -8.15
N ALA A 72 4.93 -6.54 -7.00
CA ALA A 72 5.68 -5.29 -6.91
C ALA A 72 7.18 -5.55 -6.68
N THR A 73 7.49 -6.44 -5.75
CA THR A 73 8.84 -6.97 -5.49
C THR A 73 8.75 -8.46 -5.19
N GLU A 74 9.89 -9.12 -4.94
CA GLU A 74 9.89 -10.53 -4.52
C GLU A 74 9.07 -10.78 -3.25
N GLU A 75 8.94 -9.78 -2.39
CA GLU A 75 8.32 -9.90 -1.08
C GLU A 75 6.96 -9.20 -0.97
N VAL A 76 6.60 -8.33 -1.92
CA VAL A 76 5.42 -7.47 -1.86
C VAL A 76 4.59 -7.59 -3.12
N CYS A 77 3.29 -7.79 -2.93
CA CYS A 77 2.30 -7.88 -3.99
C CYS A 77 1.15 -6.90 -3.75
N MET A 78 0.43 -6.62 -4.82
CA MET A 78 -0.81 -5.84 -4.80
C MET A 78 -1.92 -6.67 -5.43
N THR A 79 -3.05 -6.77 -4.75
CA THR A 79 -4.23 -7.50 -5.25
C THR A 79 -5.45 -6.58 -5.26
N SER A 80 -6.27 -6.71 -6.30
CA SER A 80 -7.55 -6.02 -6.40
C SER A 80 -8.56 -6.89 -7.14
N ASP A 81 -9.33 -7.67 -6.40
CA ASP A 81 -10.40 -8.51 -6.92
C ASP A 81 -11.44 -8.86 -5.84
N ALA A 82 -12.60 -9.37 -6.25
CA ALA A 82 -13.67 -9.73 -5.32
C ALA A 82 -13.32 -10.95 -4.46
N LEU A 83 -12.59 -11.92 -5.01
CA LEU A 83 -12.17 -13.12 -4.29
C LEU A 83 -11.24 -12.79 -3.12
N MET A 84 -10.43 -11.76 -3.25
CA MET A 84 -9.58 -11.23 -2.18
C MET A 84 -10.40 -10.92 -0.92
N LEU A 85 -11.53 -10.24 -1.08
CA LEU A 85 -12.42 -9.90 0.03
C LEU A 85 -13.05 -11.13 0.67
N GLU A 86 -13.46 -12.11 -0.15
CA GLU A 86 -14.02 -13.37 0.34
C GLU A 86 -12.98 -14.18 1.14
N LYS A 87 -11.75 -14.24 0.65
CA LYS A 87 -10.64 -14.92 1.35
C LYS A 87 -10.37 -14.27 2.71
N LEU A 88 -10.24 -12.95 2.74
CA LEU A 88 -10.02 -12.20 3.98
C LEU A 88 -11.18 -12.41 4.97
N ALA A 89 -12.41 -12.37 4.48
CA ALA A 89 -13.61 -12.58 5.32
C ALA A 89 -13.62 -13.96 5.99
N MET A 90 -13.08 -14.98 5.32
CA MET A 90 -12.94 -16.34 5.85
C MET A 90 -11.74 -16.54 6.77
N GLY A 91 -10.95 -15.49 7.02
CA GLY A 91 -9.73 -15.58 7.82
C GLY A 91 -8.50 -16.06 7.05
N ASN A 92 -8.60 -16.22 5.73
CA ASN A 92 -7.47 -16.54 4.86
C ASN A 92 -6.79 -15.23 4.45
N GLU A 93 -5.80 -14.82 5.24
CA GLU A 93 -5.11 -13.55 5.09
C GLU A 93 -3.59 -13.72 4.91
N PRO A 94 -2.92 -12.75 4.26
CA PRO A 94 -1.45 -12.71 4.21
C PRO A 94 -0.84 -12.47 5.59
N ASN A 95 0.45 -12.74 5.75
CA ASN A 95 1.17 -12.46 6.99
C ASN A 95 1.25 -10.96 7.29
N GLY A 96 1.48 -10.13 6.27
CA GLY A 96 1.44 -8.68 6.36
C GLY A 96 0.54 -8.11 5.28
N TRP A 97 -0.31 -7.14 5.63
CA TRP A 97 -1.18 -6.50 4.67
C TRP A 97 -1.74 -5.16 5.14
N ARG A 98 -2.06 -4.32 4.18
CA ARG A 98 -2.84 -3.08 4.34
C ARG A 98 -3.85 -2.95 3.22
N MET A 99 -5.04 -2.50 3.58
CA MET A 99 -6.12 -2.24 2.63
C MET A 99 -6.23 -0.76 2.33
N PHE A 100 -6.42 -0.44 1.05
CA PHE A 100 -6.51 0.92 0.55
C PHE A 100 -7.77 1.11 -0.30
N ALA A 101 -8.31 2.33 -0.26
CA ALA A 101 -9.25 2.82 -1.24
C ALA A 101 -8.54 3.89 -2.08
N GLY A 102 -8.51 3.70 -3.39
CA GLY A 102 -7.83 4.58 -4.31
C GLY A 102 -6.32 4.46 -4.33
N MET A 103 -5.71 5.17 -5.26
CA MET A 103 -4.27 5.16 -5.51
C MET A 103 -3.78 6.53 -5.96
N SER A 104 -2.47 6.74 -5.94
CA SER A 104 -1.78 7.89 -6.50
C SER A 104 -1.15 7.51 -7.82
N VAL A 105 -1.30 8.36 -8.82
CA VAL A 105 -0.73 8.12 -10.16
C VAL A 105 0.10 9.33 -10.56
N TRP A 106 1.33 9.07 -11.00
CA TRP A 106 2.22 10.08 -11.59
C TRP A 106 2.28 9.85 -13.09
N GLN A 107 2.07 10.91 -13.84
CA GLN A 107 2.25 10.88 -15.29
C GLN A 107 3.71 10.65 -15.64
N ARG A 108 3.97 10.22 -16.88
CA ARG A 108 5.33 10.03 -17.38
C ARG A 108 6.21 11.25 -17.11
N GLY A 109 7.32 11.04 -16.42
CA GLY A 109 8.30 12.08 -16.06
C GLY A 109 7.93 12.92 -14.86
N GLN A 110 6.70 12.86 -14.37
CA GLN A 110 6.24 13.70 -13.25
C GLN A 110 6.95 13.35 -11.94
N LEU A 111 7.01 12.08 -11.58
CA LEU A 111 7.64 11.64 -10.33
C LEU A 111 9.14 11.98 -10.33
N GLU A 112 9.82 11.71 -11.43
CA GLU A 112 11.24 12.03 -11.61
C GLU A 112 11.50 13.53 -11.46
N ASP A 113 10.66 14.37 -12.05
CA ASP A 113 10.73 15.83 -11.94
C ASP A 113 10.52 16.30 -10.49
N GLU A 114 9.52 15.75 -9.81
CA GLU A 114 9.24 16.08 -8.41
C GLU A 114 10.38 15.68 -7.47
N ILE A 115 11.01 14.52 -7.71
CA ILE A 115 12.19 14.07 -6.97
C ILE A 115 13.37 15.03 -7.23
N ALA A 116 13.62 15.38 -8.49
CA ALA A 116 14.72 16.27 -8.88
C ALA A 116 14.58 17.68 -8.25
N LYS A 117 13.35 18.15 -8.06
CA LYS A 117 13.04 19.43 -7.41
C LYS A 117 13.02 19.36 -5.87
N GLY A 118 13.31 18.20 -5.29
CA GLY A 118 13.32 18.00 -3.85
C GLY A 118 11.92 17.83 -3.21
N GLY A 119 10.90 17.55 -4.00
CA GLY A 119 9.54 17.30 -3.51
C GLY A 119 9.37 15.96 -2.78
N TRP A 120 10.25 15.01 -3.04
CA TRP A 120 10.24 13.68 -2.44
C TRP A 120 11.62 13.26 -1.96
N LEU A 121 11.68 12.60 -0.83
CA LEU A 121 12.84 11.82 -0.40
C LEU A 121 12.59 10.35 -0.77
N VAL A 122 13.64 9.68 -1.24
CA VAL A 122 13.56 8.28 -1.65
C VAL A 122 14.18 7.40 -0.57
N ALA A 123 13.44 6.36 -0.16
CA ALA A 123 13.91 5.35 0.78
C ALA A 123 13.71 3.95 0.20
N GLU A 124 14.61 3.03 0.53
CA GLU A 124 14.48 1.62 0.18
C GLU A 124 13.40 0.97 1.08
N PRO A 125 12.34 0.38 0.52
CA PRO A 125 11.32 -0.26 1.31
C PRO A 125 11.76 -1.65 1.79
N SER A 126 11.18 -2.08 2.91
CA SER A 126 11.23 -3.46 3.39
C SER A 126 9.84 -3.87 3.87
N ASN A 127 9.59 -5.17 4.06
CA ASN A 127 8.31 -5.63 4.63
C ASN A 127 8.06 -4.98 5.99
N HIS A 128 9.10 -4.87 6.81
CA HIS A 128 9.03 -4.21 8.11
C HIS A 128 8.61 -2.74 7.98
N SER A 129 9.22 -1.99 7.06
CA SER A 129 8.90 -0.57 6.86
C SER A 129 7.50 -0.33 6.27
N ILE A 130 6.94 -1.30 5.55
CA ILE A 130 5.63 -1.18 4.92
C ILE A 130 4.50 -1.62 5.86
N PHE A 131 4.66 -2.74 6.57
CA PHE A 131 3.57 -3.41 7.27
C PHE A 131 3.61 -3.29 8.78
N ASP A 132 4.77 -3.12 9.40
CA ASP A 132 4.93 -3.27 10.85
C ASP A 132 4.85 -1.95 11.62
N TYR A 133 4.99 -0.80 10.96
CA TYR A 133 4.90 0.48 11.65
C TYR A 133 3.45 0.93 11.82
N ALA A 134 3.13 1.44 13.00
CA ALA A 134 1.90 2.17 13.22
C ALA A 134 1.82 3.39 12.27
N THR A 135 0.60 3.77 11.91
CA THR A 135 0.36 4.87 10.96
C THR A 135 1.08 6.17 11.38
N GLU A 136 1.07 6.47 12.67
CA GLU A 136 1.69 7.67 13.24
C GLU A 136 3.22 7.68 13.14
N GLU A 137 3.83 6.50 13.11
CA GLU A 137 5.29 6.34 13.03
C GLU A 137 5.81 6.26 11.60
N GLN A 138 4.95 5.96 10.64
CA GLN A 138 5.31 5.65 9.25
C GLN A 138 6.17 6.74 8.61
N TYR A 139 5.78 7.99 8.76
CA TYR A 139 6.48 9.14 8.16
C TYR A 139 7.88 9.34 8.75
N VAL A 140 7.99 9.35 10.07
CA VAL A 140 9.28 9.52 10.77
C VAL A 140 10.24 8.40 10.43
N LYS A 141 9.76 7.15 10.42
CA LYS A 141 10.58 5.99 10.07
C LYS A 141 11.04 6.01 8.61
N ALA A 142 10.21 6.49 7.70
CA ALA A 142 10.58 6.64 6.29
C ALA A 142 11.66 7.72 6.11
N ILE A 143 11.57 8.84 6.84
CA ILE A 143 12.61 9.88 6.84
C ILE A 143 13.93 9.33 7.39
N ASP A 144 13.90 8.59 8.49
CA ASP A 144 15.09 7.98 9.07
C ASP A 144 15.79 7.03 8.09
N LEU A 145 15.03 6.22 7.35
CA LEU A 145 15.56 5.35 6.30
C LEU A 145 16.21 6.15 5.17
N ALA A 146 15.57 7.21 4.70
CA ALA A 146 16.11 8.05 3.64
C ALA A 146 17.39 8.78 4.09
N ALA A 147 17.42 9.30 5.32
CA ALA A 147 18.59 9.97 5.91
C ALA A 147 19.75 8.99 6.08
N SER A 148 19.52 7.79 6.57
CA SER A 148 20.54 6.74 6.75
C SER A 148 21.23 6.41 5.43
N LYS A 149 20.48 6.29 4.35
CA LYS A 149 21.02 6.06 3.00
C LYS A 149 21.90 7.23 2.54
N THR A 150 21.47 8.45 2.78
CA THR A 150 22.23 9.65 2.42
C THR A 150 23.57 9.70 3.15
N PHE A 151 23.57 9.45 4.46
CA PHE A 151 24.82 9.44 5.25
C PHE A 151 25.76 8.31 4.85
N ALA A 152 25.24 7.10 4.54
CA ALA A 152 26.04 5.98 4.09
C ALA A 152 26.82 6.30 2.81
N ASN A 153 26.29 7.13 1.92
CA ASN A 153 26.97 7.53 0.70
C ASN A 153 28.14 8.52 0.94
N TYR A 154 28.23 9.13 2.11
CA TYR A 154 29.34 10.04 2.50
C TYR A 154 30.42 9.39 3.35
N LEU A 155 30.22 8.18 3.80
CA LEU A 155 31.17 7.40 4.59
C LEU A 155 32.03 6.49 3.71
#